data_c8f8302d055f777d9e28f403d4337b7a
#
_entry.id   c8f8302d055f777d9e28f403d4337b7a
#
_cell.length_a   1.000
_cell.length_b   1.000
_cell.length_c   1.000
_cell.angle_alpha   90.00
_cell.angle_beta   90.00
_cell.angle_gamma   90.00
#
_symmetry.space_group_name_H-M   'P 1'
#
loop_
_entity.id
_entity.type
_entity.pdbx_description
1 polymer ?
#
loop_
_entity_poly.entity_id
_entity_poly.type
_entity_poly.pdbx_seq_one_letter_code
_entity_poly.pdbx_strand_id
1 'polypeptide(L)'
;MIKSFLSWGTALLVLCSGLLSSCDDKNEGGGNPDPSVTLAIGDAAFNSLKFTLTLKDADKCSYICTKASEAVPAAATIIAEGQSVSASGVVEIAGLEPNTAYRLSAVALKGNINGKVSSIEHTTSAPGVHPAVVLTPGQSTTTTLTFNAALTLSLIHI
;
A
#
# COMPACT_ATOMS: atom_id res chain seq x y z
N MET A 1 -37.75 -40.04 -38.69
CA MET A 1 -36.83 -40.03 -39.84
C MET A 1 -35.52 -39.40 -39.30
N ILE A 2 -34.62 -40.24 -38.77
CA ILE A 2 -33.43 -40.81 -39.44
C ILE A 2 -32.66 -39.69 -40.18
N LYS A 3 -31.52 -39.25 -39.70
CA LYS A 3 -30.19 -39.79 -39.94
C LYS A 3 -29.09 -39.11 -39.12
N SER A 4 -28.37 -39.95 -38.41
CA SER A 4 -27.04 -39.76 -37.92
C SER A 4 -26.01 -39.54 -39.06
N PHE A 5 -24.97 -38.73 -38.82
CA PHE A 5 -23.69 -38.98 -39.45
C PHE A 5 -22.55 -38.72 -38.45
N LEU A 6 -21.97 -39.80 -38.09
CA LEU A 6 -20.68 -39.99 -37.40
C LEU A 6 -19.58 -39.80 -38.45
N SER A 7 -18.55 -38.99 -38.18
CA SER A 7 -17.25 -39.01 -38.90
C SER A 7 -16.21 -38.35 -37.98
N TRP A 8 -15.48 -39.05 -37.40
CA TRP A 8 -14.15 -39.68 -37.36
C TRP A 8 -13.14 -38.91 -38.17
N GLY A 9 -12.08 -38.45 -37.57
CA GLY A 9 -10.94 -37.91 -38.31
C GLY A 9 -9.90 -37.24 -37.41
N THR A 10 -9.00 -38.07 -36.90
CA THR A 10 -7.54 -37.89 -36.79
C THR A 10 -6.97 -36.74 -35.95
N ALA A 11 -6.36 -37.16 -34.86
CA ALA A 11 -5.26 -36.52 -34.18
C ALA A 11 -4.18 -36.01 -35.14
N LEU A 12 -3.80 -34.75 -35.01
CA LEU A 12 -2.50 -34.26 -35.44
C LEU A 12 -1.81 -33.59 -34.25
N LEU A 13 -0.95 -34.39 -33.64
CA LEU A 13 0.06 -33.99 -32.69
C LEU A 13 1.09 -33.17 -33.43
N VAL A 14 1.06 -31.85 -33.35
CA VAL A 14 2.20 -31.02 -33.76
C VAL A 14 2.96 -30.63 -32.51
N LEU A 15 4.01 -31.39 -32.23
CA LEU A 15 5.14 -30.91 -31.43
C LEU A 15 5.76 -29.71 -32.17
N CYS A 16 5.51 -28.52 -31.68
CA CYS A 16 6.33 -27.38 -32.02
C CYS A 16 7.21 -27.05 -30.80
N SER A 17 8.32 -27.80 -30.75
CA SER A 17 9.51 -27.39 -30.04
C SER A 17 10.10 -26.21 -30.76
N GLY A 18 10.28 -25.09 -30.11
CA GLY A 18 11.13 -24.09 -30.71
C GLY A 18 10.89 -22.67 -30.24
N LEU A 19 11.88 -22.22 -29.52
CA LEU A 19 12.33 -20.84 -29.43
C LEU A 19 11.52 -19.95 -28.46
N LEU A 20 12.01 -19.94 -27.23
CA LEU A 20 12.03 -18.76 -26.39
C LEU A 20 12.67 -17.62 -27.17
N SER A 21 11.88 -16.92 -27.97
CA SER A 21 12.23 -15.60 -28.44
C SER A 21 12.06 -14.67 -27.28
N SER A 22 13.14 -14.49 -26.54
CA SER A 22 13.35 -13.32 -25.72
C SER A 22 13.29 -12.14 -26.69
N CYS A 23 12.11 -11.54 -26.82
CA CYS A 23 12.02 -10.19 -27.33
C CYS A 23 12.57 -9.27 -26.23
N ASP A 24 13.88 -9.11 -26.27
CA ASP A 24 14.57 -7.95 -25.75
C ASP A 24 14.16 -6.79 -26.68
N ASP A 25 13.05 -6.18 -26.38
CA ASP A 25 12.56 -5.01 -27.09
C ASP A 25 13.43 -3.82 -26.64
N LYS A 26 14.68 -3.83 -27.15
CA LYS A 26 15.50 -2.63 -27.23
C LYS A 26 14.89 -1.74 -28.29
N ASN A 27 13.82 -1.05 -27.94
CA ASN A 27 13.39 0.10 -28.69
C ASN A 27 14.36 1.25 -28.39
N GLU A 28 15.53 1.20 -29.06
CA GLU A 28 16.44 2.34 -29.18
C GLU A 28 15.86 3.34 -30.18
N GLY A 29 14.70 3.85 -29.89
CA GLY A 29 14.17 5.06 -30.51
C GLY A 29 14.15 6.12 -29.42
N GLY A 30 14.79 7.29 -29.66
CA GLY A 30 14.92 8.42 -28.72
C GLY A 30 13.58 8.94 -28.20
N GLY A 31 12.87 8.13 -27.45
CA GLY A 31 11.69 8.43 -26.69
C GLY A 31 12.10 8.98 -25.33
N ASN A 32 11.47 10.06 -24.94
CA ASN A 32 11.54 10.58 -23.59
C ASN A 32 11.33 9.41 -22.60
N PRO A 33 12.18 9.20 -21.60
CA PRO A 33 12.04 8.08 -20.68
C PRO A 33 10.66 8.05 -20.03
N ASP A 34 10.08 6.85 -19.90
CA ASP A 34 8.78 6.69 -19.27
C ASP A 34 8.78 7.23 -17.84
N PRO A 35 7.77 8.03 -17.45
CA PRO A 35 7.68 8.56 -16.12
C PRO A 35 7.58 7.42 -15.09
N SER A 36 8.30 7.53 -13.99
CA SER A 36 8.31 6.52 -12.95
C SER A 36 8.25 7.12 -11.55
N VAL A 37 7.68 6.37 -10.60
CA VAL A 37 7.66 6.69 -9.19
C VAL A 37 8.21 5.52 -8.39
N THR A 38 9.13 5.83 -7.48
CA THR A 38 9.64 4.88 -6.49
C THR A 38 9.03 5.21 -5.15
N LEU A 39 8.56 4.18 -4.45
CA LEU A 39 7.93 4.29 -3.14
C LEU A 39 8.85 3.71 -2.08
N ALA A 40 8.96 4.38 -0.94
CA ALA A 40 9.65 3.88 0.24
C ALA A 40 8.77 4.06 1.49
N ILE A 41 8.92 3.14 2.45
CA ILE A 41 8.21 3.17 3.72
C ILE A 41 8.85 4.24 4.62
N GLY A 42 8.03 5.06 5.28
CA GLY A 42 8.42 5.99 6.34
C GLY A 42 7.93 5.52 7.71
N ASP A 43 7.64 6.46 8.59
CA ASP A 43 7.16 6.18 9.93
C ASP A 43 5.73 5.64 9.93
N ALA A 44 5.41 4.78 10.91
CA ALA A 44 4.09 4.28 11.19
C ALA A 44 3.62 4.73 12.57
N ALA A 45 2.49 5.44 12.64
CA ALA A 45 1.76 5.69 13.86
C ALA A 45 0.53 4.75 13.96
N PHE A 46 -0.21 4.83 15.05
CA PHE A 46 -1.39 3.97 15.23
C PHE A 46 -2.56 4.32 14.28
N ASN A 47 -2.61 5.55 13.76
CA ASN A 47 -3.66 6.05 12.88
C ASN A 47 -3.15 6.77 11.63
N SER A 48 -1.84 6.73 11.38
CA SER A 48 -1.25 7.31 10.17
C SER A 48 -0.01 6.55 9.71
N LEU A 49 0.27 6.65 8.41
CA LEU A 49 1.45 6.09 7.76
C LEU A 49 2.12 7.17 6.92
N LYS A 50 3.46 7.18 6.92
CA LYS A 50 4.25 8.01 6.04
C LYS A 50 4.91 7.17 4.95
N PHE A 51 4.94 7.73 3.75
CA PHE A 51 5.61 7.15 2.60
C PHE A 51 6.45 8.21 1.91
N THR A 52 7.58 7.82 1.38
CA THR A 52 8.39 8.70 0.53
C THR A 52 8.16 8.34 -0.92
N LEU A 53 7.79 9.35 -1.73
CA LEU A 53 7.62 9.23 -3.17
C LEU A 53 8.80 9.92 -3.86
N THR A 54 9.48 9.19 -4.74
CA THR A 54 10.57 9.75 -5.58
C THR A 54 10.13 9.64 -7.03
N LEU A 55 9.93 10.81 -7.66
CA LEU A 55 9.55 10.92 -9.07
C LEU A 55 10.81 10.98 -9.93
N LYS A 56 10.77 10.29 -11.06
CA LYS A 56 11.79 10.35 -12.09
C LYS A 56 11.12 10.54 -13.45
N ASP A 57 11.57 11.54 -14.20
CA ASP A 57 11.05 11.88 -15.54
C ASP A 57 9.54 12.12 -15.57
N ALA A 58 8.97 12.66 -14.47
CA ALA A 58 7.55 12.87 -14.28
C ALA A 58 7.25 14.31 -13.84
N ASP A 59 6.10 14.83 -14.28
CA ASP A 59 5.61 16.17 -13.89
C ASP A 59 4.79 16.10 -12.60
N LYS A 60 4.12 14.97 -12.37
CA LYS A 60 3.30 14.71 -11.20
C LYS A 60 3.13 13.21 -10.94
N CYS A 61 2.65 12.89 -9.76
CA CYS A 61 2.26 11.54 -9.38
C CYS A 61 0.87 11.57 -8.75
N SER A 62 0.02 10.64 -9.15
CA SER A 62 -1.25 10.36 -8.46
C SER A 62 -1.07 9.11 -7.60
N TYR A 63 -1.64 9.12 -6.39
CA TYR A 63 -1.56 7.99 -5.48
C TYR A 63 -2.87 7.79 -4.72
N ILE A 64 -3.13 6.54 -4.33
CA ILE A 64 -4.27 6.13 -3.52
C ILE A 64 -3.81 5.12 -2.46
N CYS A 65 -4.39 5.22 -1.28
CA CYS A 65 -4.14 4.26 -0.19
C CYS A 65 -5.39 3.42 0.05
N THR A 66 -5.23 2.10 0.02
CA THR A 66 -6.31 1.13 0.25
C THR A 66 -5.86 0.12 1.31
N LYS A 67 -6.78 -0.68 1.86
CA LYS A 67 -6.39 -1.81 2.72
C LYS A 67 -5.61 -2.82 1.88
N ALA A 68 -4.56 -3.42 2.44
CA ALA A 68 -3.71 -4.38 1.72
C ALA A 68 -4.48 -5.64 1.26
N SER A 69 -5.61 -5.94 1.89
CA SER A 69 -6.52 -7.03 1.50
C SER A 69 -7.29 -6.75 0.20
N GLU A 70 -7.36 -5.51 -0.25
CA GLU A 70 -8.02 -5.12 -1.48
C GLU A 70 -7.10 -5.34 -2.70
N ALA A 71 -7.70 -5.48 -3.87
CA ALA A 71 -6.93 -5.59 -5.11
C ALA A 71 -6.17 -4.28 -5.40
N VAL A 72 -5.02 -4.38 -6.09
CA VAL A 72 -4.27 -3.20 -6.55
C VAL A 72 -5.15 -2.43 -7.55
N PRO A 73 -5.43 -1.14 -7.31
CA PRO A 73 -6.22 -0.33 -8.23
C PRO A 73 -5.55 -0.20 -9.60
N ALA A 74 -6.36 -0.15 -10.65
CA ALA A 74 -5.85 0.14 -11.99
C ALA A 74 -5.28 1.57 -12.09
N ALA A 75 -4.33 1.80 -13.00
CA ALA A 75 -3.74 3.13 -13.21
C ALA A 75 -4.80 4.23 -13.43
N ALA A 76 -5.84 3.92 -14.21
CA ALA A 76 -6.93 4.86 -14.48
C ALA A 76 -7.68 5.27 -13.21
N THR A 77 -7.95 4.34 -12.29
CA THR A 77 -8.60 4.60 -11.00
C THR A 77 -7.71 5.48 -10.11
N ILE A 78 -6.40 5.15 -10.03
CA ILE A 78 -5.44 5.94 -9.25
C ILE A 78 -5.37 7.39 -9.75
N ILE A 79 -5.43 7.60 -11.08
CA ILE A 79 -5.38 8.92 -11.69
C ILE A 79 -6.68 9.70 -11.44
N ALA A 80 -7.83 9.03 -11.51
CA ALA A 80 -9.15 9.67 -11.41
C ALA A 80 -9.54 9.99 -9.96
N GLU A 81 -9.24 9.10 -9.02
CA GLU A 81 -9.72 9.15 -7.63
C GLU A 81 -8.61 9.45 -6.62
N GLY A 82 -7.35 9.30 -7.01
CA GLY A 82 -6.19 9.49 -6.15
C GLY A 82 -5.86 10.94 -5.87
N GLN A 83 -5.04 11.15 -4.85
CA GLN A 83 -4.42 12.43 -4.57
C GLN A 83 -3.23 12.65 -5.49
N SER A 84 -2.90 13.93 -5.79
CA SER A 84 -1.79 14.26 -6.69
C SER A 84 -0.71 15.08 -5.97
N VAL A 85 0.55 14.79 -6.32
CA VAL A 85 1.73 15.58 -5.93
C VAL A 85 2.56 15.89 -7.16
N SER A 86 3.16 17.08 -7.21
CA SER A 86 3.97 17.57 -8.33
C SER A 86 5.48 17.49 -8.06
N ALA A 87 5.90 17.00 -6.91
CA ALA A 87 7.31 16.86 -6.54
C ALA A 87 7.54 15.60 -5.71
N SER A 88 8.78 15.12 -5.72
CA SER A 88 9.23 14.09 -4.78
C SER A 88 9.14 14.60 -3.35
N GLY A 89 8.73 13.74 -2.43
CA GLY A 89 8.59 14.13 -1.04
C GLY A 89 7.93 13.06 -0.18
N VAL A 90 7.67 13.41 1.06
CA VAL A 90 6.96 12.57 2.02
C VAL A 90 5.48 12.90 1.98
N VAL A 91 4.65 11.88 1.88
CA VAL A 91 3.19 11.97 2.05
C VAL A 91 2.79 11.27 3.33
N GLU A 92 1.84 11.85 4.05
CA GLU A 92 1.25 11.26 5.25
C GLU A 92 -0.22 10.94 4.98
N ILE A 93 -0.60 9.71 5.27
CA ILE A 93 -1.97 9.23 5.19
C ILE A 93 -2.47 9.07 6.62
N ALA A 94 -3.45 9.88 7.00
CA ALA A 94 -4.04 9.88 8.33
C ALA A 94 -5.46 9.30 8.34
N GLY A 95 -6.01 9.05 9.53
CA GLY A 95 -7.36 8.51 9.71
C GLY A 95 -7.44 7.01 9.44
N LEU A 96 -6.32 6.30 9.58
CA LEU A 96 -6.22 4.86 9.38
C LEU A 96 -6.60 4.09 10.65
N GLU A 97 -7.05 2.86 10.47
CA GLU A 97 -7.32 1.93 11.57
C GLU A 97 -5.99 1.41 12.16
N PRO A 98 -5.89 1.27 13.50
CA PRO A 98 -4.70 0.71 14.13
C PRO A 98 -4.45 -0.75 13.74
N ASN A 99 -3.17 -1.17 13.82
CA ASN A 99 -2.73 -2.55 13.58
C ASN A 99 -3.29 -3.13 12.27
N THR A 100 -3.38 -2.29 11.24
CA THR A 100 -3.98 -2.64 9.95
C THR A 100 -2.98 -2.42 8.83
N ALA A 101 -2.87 -3.38 7.91
CA ALA A 101 -2.01 -3.28 6.75
C ALA A 101 -2.71 -2.48 5.64
N TYR A 102 -2.01 -1.49 5.11
CA TYR A 102 -2.43 -0.64 4.01
C TYR A 102 -1.45 -0.73 2.84
N ARG A 103 -1.94 -0.51 1.64
CA ARG A 103 -1.17 -0.44 0.41
C ARG A 103 -1.28 0.95 -0.19
N LEU A 104 -0.14 1.59 -0.42
CA LEU A 104 -0.05 2.79 -1.24
C LEU A 104 0.22 2.37 -2.68
N SER A 105 -0.63 2.77 -3.60
CA SER A 105 -0.45 2.56 -5.04
C SER A 105 -0.33 3.91 -5.73
N ALA A 106 0.65 4.06 -6.60
CA ALA A 106 0.98 5.32 -7.24
C ALA A 106 1.32 5.17 -8.72
N VAL A 107 1.03 6.21 -9.50
CA VAL A 107 1.33 6.32 -10.93
C VAL A 107 1.98 7.67 -11.21
N ALA A 108 3.15 7.65 -11.83
CA ALA A 108 3.80 8.86 -12.31
C ALA A 108 3.22 9.28 -13.67
N LEU A 109 3.11 10.60 -13.90
CA LEU A 109 2.55 11.16 -15.14
C LEU A 109 3.48 12.24 -15.70
N LYS A 110 3.61 12.24 -17.03
CA LYS A 110 4.32 13.27 -17.78
C LYS A 110 3.51 13.67 -19.01
N GLY A 111 2.91 14.87 -18.97
CA GLY A 111 1.94 15.26 -19.99
C GLY A 111 0.81 14.24 -20.09
N ASN A 112 0.70 13.57 -21.25
CA ASN A 112 -0.30 12.51 -21.50
C ASN A 112 0.25 11.10 -21.34
N ILE A 113 1.50 10.92 -20.89
CA ILE A 113 2.12 9.64 -20.69
C ILE A 113 1.95 9.20 -19.24
N ASN A 114 1.44 7.99 -19.05
CA ASN A 114 1.28 7.37 -17.73
C ASN A 114 2.38 6.32 -17.54
N GLY A 115 3.07 6.40 -16.42
CA GLY A 115 4.00 5.37 -15.99
C GLY A 115 3.30 4.10 -15.51
N LYS A 116 4.10 3.13 -15.10
CA LYS A 116 3.60 1.89 -14.48
C LYS A 116 3.09 2.16 -13.06
N VAL A 117 2.12 1.35 -12.62
CA VAL A 117 1.67 1.36 -11.22
C VAL A 117 2.78 0.82 -10.34
N SER A 118 3.17 1.61 -9.33
CA SER A 118 4.06 1.18 -8.24
C SER A 118 3.23 1.03 -6.98
N SER A 119 3.47 -0.03 -6.19
CA SER A 119 2.74 -0.28 -4.95
C SER A 119 3.69 -0.72 -3.84
N ILE A 120 3.40 -0.30 -2.60
CA ILE A 120 4.13 -0.72 -1.40
C ILE A 120 3.14 -0.87 -0.24
N GLU A 121 3.40 -1.83 0.63
CA GLU A 121 2.56 -2.09 1.80
C GLU A 121 3.23 -1.62 3.08
N HIS A 122 2.43 -1.13 4.01
CA HIS A 122 2.87 -0.74 5.34
C HIS A 122 1.74 -0.95 6.34
N THR A 123 2.09 -1.24 7.61
CA THR A 123 1.14 -1.54 8.67
C THR A 123 1.18 -0.43 9.72
N THR A 124 0.00 0.06 10.13
CA THR A 124 -0.12 0.99 11.25
C THR A 124 0.27 0.32 12.56
N SER A 125 0.81 1.10 13.50
CA SER A 125 1.18 0.58 14.82
C SER A 125 -0.05 0.22 15.64
N ALA A 126 0.15 -0.61 16.67
CA ALA A 126 -0.85 -0.79 17.71
C ALA A 126 -1.03 0.51 18.51
N PRO A 127 -2.23 0.78 19.06
CA PRO A 127 -2.42 1.90 19.97
C PRO A 127 -1.48 1.80 21.17
N GLY A 128 -0.88 2.91 21.57
CA GLY A 128 -0.07 2.96 22.78
C GLY A 128 -0.91 2.65 24.02
N VAL A 129 -0.38 1.82 24.91
CA VAL A 129 -0.97 1.62 26.24
C VAL A 129 -0.46 2.72 27.16
N HIS A 130 -1.35 3.52 27.72
CA HIS A 130 -1.01 4.50 28.73
C HIS A 130 -1.18 3.87 30.12
N PRO A 131 -0.12 3.70 30.90
CA PRO A 131 -0.25 3.24 32.27
C PRO A 131 -0.94 4.33 33.10
N ALA A 132 -2.04 3.98 33.74
CA ALA A 132 -2.71 4.84 34.72
C ALA A 132 -2.32 4.40 36.12
N VAL A 133 -1.91 5.36 36.92
CA VAL A 133 -1.65 5.14 38.36
C VAL A 133 -2.84 5.64 39.15
N VAL A 134 -3.52 4.74 39.83
CA VAL A 134 -4.61 5.09 40.78
C VAL A 134 -4.03 5.10 42.19
N LEU A 135 -4.08 6.26 42.81
CA LEU A 135 -3.70 6.44 44.22
C LEU A 135 -4.96 6.42 45.07
N THR A 136 -5.04 5.46 45.97
CA THR A 136 -6.12 5.42 46.98
C THR A 136 -5.57 5.79 48.36
N PRO A 137 -6.28 6.63 49.14
CA PRO A 137 -5.88 6.93 50.51
C PRO A 137 -5.79 5.63 51.31
N GLY A 138 -4.67 5.43 51.97
CA GLY A 138 -4.51 4.36 52.98
C GLY A 138 -4.86 4.86 54.38
N GLN A 139 -4.44 4.10 55.38
CA GLN A 139 -4.64 4.50 56.77
C GLN A 139 -3.75 5.69 57.14
N SER A 140 -4.31 6.66 57.82
CA SER A 140 -3.58 7.80 58.38
C SER A 140 -3.46 7.67 59.89
N THR A 141 -2.27 7.93 60.40
CA THR A 141 -2.00 8.12 61.83
C THR A 141 -1.57 9.58 62.06
N THR A 142 -1.41 9.99 63.29
CA THR A 142 -0.98 11.36 63.62
C THR A 142 0.41 11.73 63.09
N THR A 143 1.19 10.74 62.65
CA THR A 143 2.58 10.93 62.17
C THR A 143 2.85 10.29 60.82
N THR A 144 1.94 9.48 60.24
CA THR A 144 2.16 8.75 58.99
C THR A 144 0.94 8.80 58.10
N LEU A 145 1.18 9.11 56.82
CA LEU A 145 0.20 9.06 55.75
C LEU A 145 0.63 7.95 54.75
N THR A 146 -0.24 6.96 54.56
CA THR A 146 0.02 5.89 53.59
C THR A 146 -0.89 6.01 52.37
N PHE A 147 -0.36 5.76 51.19
CA PHE A 147 -1.11 5.68 49.93
C PHE A 147 -0.89 4.32 49.30
N ASN A 148 -1.93 3.70 48.81
CA ASN A 148 -1.83 2.53 47.96
C ASN A 148 -1.82 2.97 46.50
N ALA A 149 -0.77 2.60 45.77
CA ALA A 149 -0.66 2.86 44.35
C ALA A 149 -0.93 1.56 43.55
N ALA A 150 -1.96 1.59 42.71
CA ALA A 150 -2.23 0.53 41.75
C ALA A 150 -1.96 1.02 40.36
N LEU A 151 -1.13 0.28 39.60
CA LEU A 151 -0.91 0.50 38.16
C LEU A 151 -1.92 -0.31 37.37
N THR A 152 -2.75 0.38 36.58
CA THR A 152 -3.61 -0.24 35.59
C THR A 152 -3.17 0.16 34.20
N LEU A 153 -2.95 -0.85 33.34
CA LEU A 153 -2.73 -0.65 31.91
C LEU A 153 -4.11 -0.48 31.26
N SER A 154 -4.44 0.74 30.86
CA SER A 154 -5.68 1.01 30.11
C SER A 154 -5.36 1.09 28.62
N LEU A 155 -5.99 0.24 27.84
CA LEU A 155 -6.01 0.34 26.38
C LEU A 155 -7.04 1.41 26.03
N ILE A 156 -6.57 2.59 25.62
CA ILE A 156 -7.49 3.63 25.14
C ILE A 156 -7.77 3.33 23.65
N HIS A 157 -8.98 2.87 23.38
CA HIS A 157 -9.54 2.92 22.03
C HIS A 157 -9.99 4.37 21.78
N ILE A 158 -9.29 5.03 20.91
CA ILE A 158 -9.72 6.33 20.38
C ILE A 158 -10.36 6.07 19.01
#